data_9cf8452f8be84c1acdee0071b0e4e94a
#
_entry.id   9cf8452f8be84c1acdee0071b0e4e94a
#
_cell.length_a   1.000
_cell.length_b   1.000
_cell.length_c   1.000
_cell.angle_alpha   90.00
_cell.angle_beta   90.00
_cell.angle_gamma   90.00
#
_symmetry.space_group_name_H-M   'P 1'
#
loop_
_entity.id
_entity.type
_entity.pdbx_description
1 polymer ?
#
loop_
_entity_poly.entity_id
_entity_poly.type
_entity_poly.pdbx_seq_one_letter_code
_entity_poly.pdbx_strand_id
1 'polypeptide(L)'
;MSIGVICRMNQARSIFVEGVLTKNFPELDFFSSGVEALSGSAPIDGVEELAKVWEIDLSKKRSSSIQDDQNEILEAELIICAEMEFEQLIRRLGYSGKVINFEQLVTDSFFMPLDPNGLKVDKFKRELAKSAALSIKAVRSHI
;
A
#
# COMPACT_ATOMS: atom_id res chain seq x y z
N MET A 1 -5.82 -16.72 0.95
CA MET A 1 -6.34 -15.36 1.23
C MET A 1 -5.36 -14.34 0.67
N SER A 2 -5.82 -13.42 -0.17
CA SER A 2 -4.99 -12.35 -0.68
C SER A 2 -5.53 -10.98 -0.26
N ILE A 3 -4.62 -10.05 0.02
CA ILE A 3 -4.91 -8.70 0.47
C ILE A 3 -4.13 -7.72 -0.39
N GLY A 4 -4.81 -6.76 -0.98
CA GLY A 4 -4.20 -5.75 -1.82
C GLY A 4 -4.00 -4.42 -1.11
N VAL A 5 -2.90 -3.75 -1.41
CA VAL A 5 -2.59 -2.41 -0.91
C VAL A 5 -2.53 -1.46 -2.09
N ILE A 6 -3.33 -0.42 -2.05
CA ILE A 6 -3.52 0.50 -3.18
C ILE A 6 -3.07 1.90 -2.80
N CYS A 7 -2.20 2.48 -3.62
CA CYS A 7 -1.86 3.90 -3.53
C CYS A 7 -1.94 4.52 -4.93
N ARG A 8 -1.32 5.70 -5.11
CA ARG A 8 -1.40 6.41 -6.39
C ARG A 8 -0.48 5.80 -7.45
N MET A 9 0.82 5.75 -7.19
CA MET A 9 1.83 5.39 -8.19
C MET A 9 2.44 4.01 -8.02
N ASN A 10 2.19 3.34 -6.90
CA ASN A 10 2.78 2.04 -6.57
C ASN A 10 4.33 2.07 -6.58
N GLN A 11 4.91 3.16 -6.14
CA GLN A 11 6.36 3.35 -6.09
C GLN A 11 6.88 3.69 -4.69
N ALA A 12 6.01 3.91 -3.72
CA ALA A 12 6.39 4.25 -2.35
C ALA A 12 5.50 3.56 -1.31
N ARG A 13 4.33 4.15 -0.97
CA ARG A 13 3.47 3.67 0.12
C ARG A 13 3.08 2.21 -0.02
N SER A 14 2.46 1.86 -1.13
CA SER A 14 1.89 0.51 -1.26
C SER A 14 2.95 -0.58 -1.35
N ILE A 15 4.07 -0.34 -2.02
CA ILE A 15 5.13 -1.35 -2.11
C ILE A 15 5.86 -1.53 -0.79
N PHE A 16 6.09 -0.44 -0.04
CA PHE A 16 6.70 -0.50 1.28
C PHE A 16 5.77 -1.25 2.25
N VAL A 17 4.48 -0.88 2.25
CA VAL A 17 3.48 -1.53 3.09
C VAL A 17 3.35 -3.00 2.75
N GLU A 18 3.29 -3.36 1.47
CA GLU A 18 3.24 -4.76 1.04
C GLU A 18 4.41 -5.55 1.63
N GLY A 19 5.63 -5.00 1.57
CA GLY A 19 6.82 -5.64 2.13
C GLY A 19 6.73 -5.83 3.65
N VAL A 20 6.27 -4.81 4.37
CA VAL A 20 6.08 -4.87 5.82
C VAL A 20 5.02 -5.91 6.19
N LEU A 21 3.89 -5.93 5.49
CA LEU A 21 2.81 -6.88 5.75
C LEU A 21 3.24 -8.32 5.47
N THR A 22 3.95 -8.54 4.37
CA THR A 22 4.47 -9.87 4.04
C THR A 22 5.39 -10.40 5.13
N LYS A 23 6.21 -9.53 5.70
CA LYS A 23 7.12 -9.90 6.78
C LYS A 23 6.39 -10.18 8.08
N ASN A 24 5.36 -9.40 8.40
CA ASN A 24 4.60 -9.54 9.65
C ASN A 24 3.55 -10.65 9.62
N PHE A 25 3.05 -11.00 8.44
CA PHE A 25 2.01 -12.02 8.27
C PHE A 25 2.44 -13.00 7.17
N PRO A 26 3.48 -13.82 7.42
CA PRO A 26 4.04 -14.69 6.37
C PRO A 26 3.08 -15.75 5.86
N GLU A 27 1.99 -16.03 6.58
CA GLU A 27 0.95 -16.99 6.18
C GLU A 27 -0.08 -16.39 5.21
N LEU A 28 -0.06 -15.10 4.97
CA LEU A 28 -1.00 -14.42 4.07
C LEU A 28 -0.29 -13.97 2.79
N ASP A 29 -1.06 -13.84 1.71
CA ASP A 29 -0.57 -13.33 0.44
C ASP A 29 -0.93 -11.85 0.28
N PHE A 30 0.04 -11.05 -0.10
CA PHE A 30 -0.14 -9.62 -0.32
C PHE A 30 0.30 -9.22 -1.72
N PHE A 31 -0.39 -8.23 -2.27
CA PHE A 31 0.03 -7.56 -3.50
C PHE A 31 -0.20 -6.06 -3.34
N SER A 32 0.36 -5.28 -4.24
CA SER A 32 0.15 -3.83 -4.25
C SER A 32 -0.06 -3.34 -5.68
N SER A 33 -0.75 -2.21 -5.81
CA SER A 33 -1.06 -1.64 -7.11
C SER A 33 -1.29 -0.13 -6.99
N GLY A 34 -1.30 0.58 -8.11
CA GLY A 34 -1.50 2.02 -8.12
C GLY A 34 -2.57 2.46 -9.10
N VAL A 35 -3.38 3.44 -8.67
CA VAL A 35 -4.50 3.95 -9.47
C VAL A 35 -4.03 4.80 -10.66
N GLU A 36 -2.84 5.38 -10.57
CA GLU A 36 -2.21 6.15 -11.64
C GLU A 36 -0.83 5.59 -12.00
N ALA A 37 -0.56 4.32 -11.65
CA ALA A 37 0.73 3.71 -11.90
C ALA A 37 0.94 3.39 -13.37
N LEU A 38 2.19 3.58 -13.81
CA LEU A 38 2.69 2.97 -15.04
C LEU A 38 3.42 1.69 -14.61
N SER A 39 3.02 0.56 -15.17
CA SER A 39 3.63 -0.72 -14.80
C SER A 39 5.09 -0.78 -15.22
N GLY A 40 5.93 -1.33 -14.35
CA GLY A 40 7.34 -1.57 -14.64
C GLY A 40 8.31 -0.52 -14.11
N SER A 41 7.84 0.48 -13.34
CA SER A 41 8.73 1.51 -12.77
C SER A 41 9.36 1.03 -11.45
N ALA A 42 10.60 1.44 -11.21
CA ALA A 42 11.28 1.16 -9.95
C ALA A 42 10.68 1.98 -8.79
N PRO A 43 10.91 1.56 -7.52
CA PRO A 43 10.56 2.40 -6.37
C PRO A 43 11.21 3.77 -6.48
N ILE A 44 10.56 4.79 -5.91
CA ILE A 44 11.18 6.12 -5.86
C ILE A 44 12.37 6.10 -4.89
N ASP A 45 13.28 7.06 -5.07
CA ASP A 45 14.49 7.16 -4.26
C ASP A 45 14.15 7.20 -2.77
N GLY A 46 14.91 6.44 -1.97
CA GLY A 46 14.76 6.39 -0.52
C GLY A 46 13.88 5.25 -0.01
N VAL A 47 12.95 4.73 -0.82
CA VAL A 47 12.05 3.64 -0.39
C VAL A 47 12.84 2.35 -0.18
N GLU A 48 13.69 2.01 -1.14
CA GLU A 48 14.48 0.79 -1.10
C GLU A 48 15.47 0.80 0.08
N GLU A 49 16.12 1.94 0.33
CA GLU A 49 17.05 2.10 1.46
C GLU A 49 16.32 1.96 2.79
N LEU A 50 15.14 2.57 2.94
CA LEU A 50 14.35 2.43 4.16
C LEU A 50 13.93 0.98 4.36
N ALA A 51 13.50 0.31 3.31
CA ALA A 51 13.09 -1.10 3.37
C ALA A 51 14.26 -1.98 3.84
N LYS A 52 15.48 -1.72 3.38
CA LYS A 52 16.67 -2.46 3.83
C LYS A 52 16.91 -2.31 5.32
N VAL A 53 16.69 -1.12 5.88
CA VAL A 53 16.80 -0.88 7.33
C VAL A 53 15.82 -1.76 8.10
N TRP A 54 14.66 -2.03 7.52
CA TRP A 54 13.63 -2.90 8.09
C TRP A 54 13.80 -4.37 7.67
N GLU A 55 14.92 -4.70 7.02
CA GLU A 55 15.22 -6.05 6.53
C GLU A 55 14.22 -6.52 5.46
N ILE A 56 13.81 -5.62 4.59
CA ILE A 56 12.91 -5.89 3.46
C ILE A 56 13.64 -5.56 2.16
N ASP A 57 13.65 -6.51 1.23
CA ASP A 57 14.28 -6.34 -0.07
C ASP A 57 13.23 -5.95 -1.13
N LEU A 58 13.30 -4.70 -1.60
CA LEU A 58 12.46 -4.18 -2.67
C LEU A 58 13.22 -3.99 -3.98
N SER A 59 14.45 -4.51 -4.08
CA SER A 59 15.32 -4.27 -5.26
C SER A 59 14.73 -4.75 -6.58
N LYS A 60 13.89 -5.79 -6.53
CA LYS A 60 13.24 -6.36 -7.72
C LYS A 60 11.81 -5.92 -7.89
N LYS A 61 11.30 -5.11 -6.96
CA LYS A 61 9.91 -4.66 -7.02
C LYS A 61 9.73 -3.63 -8.12
N ARG A 62 8.64 -3.76 -8.89
CA ARG A 62 8.25 -2.80 -9.92
C ARG A 62 6.80 -2.41 -9.72
N SER A 63 6.47 -1.19 -10.12
CA SER A 63 5.09 -0.69 -10.03
C SER A 63 4.16 -1.49 -10.94
N SER A 64 2.88 -1.49 -10.58
CA SER A 64 1.84 -2.14 -11.35
C SER A 64 0.55 -1.31 -11.28
N SER A 65 -0.17 -1.22 -12.38
CA SER A 65 -1.42 -0.46 -12.44
C SER A 65 -2.60 -1.32 -12.01
N ILE A 66 -3.65 -0.68 -11.49
CA ILE A 66 -4.87 -1.41 -11.11
C ILE A 66 -5.53 -2.08 -12.31
N GLN A 67 -5.36 -1.54 -13.52
CA GLN A 67 -5.88 -2.15 -14.74
C GLN A 67 -5.16 -3.48 -15.03
N ASP A 68 -3.84 -3.49 -14.88
CA ASP A 68 -3.05 -4.71 -15.10
C ASP A 68 -3.30 -5.75 -14.01
N ASP A 69 -3.62 -5.30 -12.80
CA ASP A 69 -3.85 -6.16 -11.63
C ASP A 69 -5.34 -6.43 -11.39
N GLN A 70 -6.20 -6.20 -12.37
CA GLN A 70 -7.64 -6.33 -12.19
C GLN A 70 -8.05 -7.68 -11.63
N ASN A 71 -7.47 -8.78 -12.12
CA ASN A 71 -7.83 -10.12 -11.64
C ASN A 71 -7.49 -10.32 -10.18
N GLU A 72 -6.29 -9.89 -9.75
CA GLU A 72 -5.86 -9.99 -8.36
C GLU A 72 -6.76 -9.15 -7.46
N ILE A 73 -7.13 -7.95 -7.93
CA ILE A 73 -8.02 -7.05 -7.17
C ILE A 73 -9.39 -7.69 -6.99
N LEU A 74 -9.99 -8.21 -8.07
CA LEU A 74 -11.33 -8.79 -8.00
C LEU A 74 -11.40 -10.02 -7.08
N GLU A 75 -10.31 -10.76 -6.95
CA GLU A 75 -10.23 -11.95 -6.11
C GLU A 75 -9.79 -11.67 -4.68
N ALA A 76 -9.37 -10.45 -4.36
CA ALA A 76 -8.85 -10.11 -3.03
C ALA A 76 -9.96 -10.17 -1.97
N GLU A 77 -9.61 -10.65 -0.78
CA GLU A 77 -10.52 -10.65 0.36
C GLU A 77 -10.61 -9.29 1.04
N LEU A 78 -9.55 -8.50 0.92
CA LEU A 78 -9.47 -7.17 1.51
C LEU A 78 -8.62 -6.29 0.60
N ILE A 79 -9.07 -5.06 0.40
CA ILE A 79 -8.27 -4.01 -0.24
C ILE A 79 -8.06 -2.89 0.78
N ILE A 80 -6.81 -2.50 0.97
CA ILE A 80 -6.41 -1.38 1.83
C ILE A 80 -6.04 -0.22 0.91
N CYS A 81 -6.74 0.90 1.03
CA CYS A 81 -6.47 2.10 0.22
C CYS A 81 -5.79 3.18 1.06
N ALA A 82 -4.72 3.74 0.52
CA ALA A 82 -3.99 4.82 1.19
C ALA A 82 -4.82 6.11 1.29
N GLU A 83 -5.73 6.33 0.35
CA GLU A 83 -6.62 7.49 0.32
C GLU A 83 -8.04 7.05 -0.03
N MET A 84 -9.02 7.71 0.56
CA MET A 84 -10.44 7.35 0.41
C MET A 84 -10.92 7.39 -1.05
N GLU A 85 -10.43 8.33 -1.83
CA GLU A 85 -10.81 8.47 -3.24
C GLU A 85 -10.42 7.26 -4.10
N PHE A 86 -9.42 6.50 -3.68
CA PHE A 86 -8.99 5.31 -4.43
C PHE A 86 -10.03 4.19 -4.39
N GLU A 87 -10.84 4.15 -3.36
CA GLU A 87 -11.90 3.15 -3.24
C GLU A 87 -12.87 3.22 -4.42
N GLN A 88 -13.26 4.43 -4.84
CA GLN A 88 -14.18 4.59 -5.97
C GLN A 88 -13.62 3.98 -7.26
N LEU A 89 -12.32 4.14 -7.47
CA LEU A 89 -11.66 3.59 -8.66
C LEU A 89 -11.63 2.06 -8.61
N ILE A 90 -11.38 1.49 -7.43
CA ILE A 90 -11.41 0.03 -7.23
C ILE A 90 -12.82 -0.51 -7.44
N ARG A 91 -13.85 0.20 -6.95
CA ARG A 91 -15.25 -0.19 -7.15
C ARG A 91 -15.63 -0.18 -8.63
N ARG A 92 -15.13 0.80 -9.40
CA ARG A 92 -15.37 0.88 -10.85
C ARG A 92 -14.77 -0.29 -11.62
N LEU A 93 -13.70 -0.90 -11.11
CA LEU A 93 -13.15 -2.12 -11.70
C LEU A 93 -14.05 -3.34 -11.48
N GLY A 94 -15.02 -3.24 -10.58
CA GLY A 94 -15.94 -4.33 -10.27
C GLY A 94 -15.73 -4.99 -8.92
N TYR A 95 -14.78 -4.49 -8.10
CA TYR A 95 -14.53 -5.07 -6.79
C TYR A 95 -15.71 -4.85 -5.86
N SER A 96 -16.24 -5.94 -5.29
CA SER A 96 -17.38 -5.91 -4.37
C SER A 96 -17.02 -6.31 -2.95
N GLY A 97 -15.75 -6.60 -2.68
CA GLY A 97 -15.29 -7.03 -1.38
C GLY A 97 -15.09 -5.88 -0.39
N LYS A 98 -14.41 -6.18 0.70
CA LYS A 98 -14.16 -5.21 1.77
C LYS A 98 -13.03 -4.26 1.40
N VAL A 99 -13.25 -2.97 1.63
CA VAL A 99 -12.22 -1.94 1.49
C VAL A 99 -12.06 -1.24 2.84
N ILE A 100 -10.81 -1.04 3.24
CA ILE A 100 -10.46 -0.22 4.41
C ILE A 100 -9.58 0.92 3.92
N ASN A 101 -9.99 2.15 4.21
CA ASN A 101 -9.19 3.35 3.90
C ASN A 101 -8.42 3.77 5.16
N PHE A 102 -7.27 4.43 4.97
CA PHE A 102 -6.52 4.93 6.12
C PHE A 102 -7.35 5.88 7.00
N GLU A 103 -8.22 6.69 6.39
CA GLU A 103 -9.10 7.61 7.14
C GLU A 103 -9.99 6.90 8.15
N GLN A 104 -10.40 5.66 7.88
CA GLN A 104 -11.23 4.88 8.79
C GLN A 104 -10.47 4.39 10.03
N LEU A 105 -9.15 4.42 9.99
CA LEU A 105 -8.29 3.88 11.03
C LEU A 105 -7.69 4.95 11.94
N VAL A 106 -7.75 6.21 11.54
CA VAL A 106 -7.18 7.31 12.31
C VAL A 106 -8.28 8.09 13.03
N THR A 107 -8.02 8.44 14.28
CA THR A 107 -8.88 9.32 15.07
C THR A 107 -8.29 10.72 15.21
N ASP A 108 -7.00 10.86 14.86
CA ASP A 108 -6.25 12.12 14.89
C ASP A 108 -5.76 12.43 13.48
N SER A 109 -6.21 13.56 12.93
CA SER A 109 -5.84 13.97 11.57
C SER A 109 -4.34 14.16 11.36
N PHE A 110 -3.60 14.45 12.43
CA PHE A 110 -2.13 14.55 12.34
C PHE A 110 -1.45 13.20 12.10
N PHE A 111 -2.14 12.10 12.40
CA PHE A 111 -1.60 10.77 12.15
C PHE A 111 -1.87 10.29 10.73
N MET A 112 -2.76 10.95 9.98
CA MET A 112 -3.06 10.55 8.60
C MET A 112 -1.79 10.64 7.74
N PRO A 113 -1.33 9.53 7.12
CA PRO A 113 -0.12 9.56 6.30
C PRO A 113 -0.30 10.43 5.06
N LEU A 114 0.71 11.22 4.76
CA LEU A 114 0.78 12.00 3.53
C LEU A 114 1.43 11.16 2.42
N ASP A 115 1.17 11.53 1.17
CA ASP A 115 1.94 10.98 0.06
C ASP A 115 3.40 11.40 0.24
N PRO A 116 4.34 10.46 0.35
CA PRO A 116 5.73 10.80 0.64
C PRO A 116 6.48 11.43 -0.54
N ASN A 117 5.93 11.37 -1.74
CA ASN A 117 6.59 11.91 -2.92
C ASN A 117 6.88 13.41 -2.75
N GLY A 118 8.15 13.80 -2.91
CA GLY A 118 8.59 15.20 -2.78
C GLY A 118 8.85 15.67 -1.36
N LEU A 119 8.65 14.84 -0.34
CA LEU A 119 8.94 15.20 1.06
C LEU A 119 10.43 15.11 1.37
N LYS A 120 10.87 15.86 2.40
CA LYS A 120 12.23 15.73 2.93
C LYS A 120 12.42 14.34 3.56
N VAL A 121 13.66 13.86 3.60
CA VAL A 121 14.01 12.48 3.98
C VAL A 121 13.36 12.03 5.29
N ASP A 122 13.47 12.82 6.37
CA ASP A 122 12.93 12.41 7.68
C ASP A 122 11.41 12.31 7.66
N LYS A 123 10.75 13.27 7.00
CA LYS A 123 9.28 13.27 6.87
C LYS A 123 8.83 12.14 5.96
N PHE A 124 9.55 11.89 4.88
CA PHE A 124 9.31 10.78 3.96
C PHE A 124 9.30 9.44 4.72
N LYS A 125 10.34 9.17 5.50
CA LYS A 125 10.45 7.93 6.30
C LYS A 125 9.31 7.81 7.31
N ARG A 126 8.95 8.92 7.96
CA ARG A 126 7.86 8.95 8.95
C ARG A 126 6.52 8.60 8.31
N GLU A 127 6.25 9.16 7.13
CA GLU A 127 4.97 8.91 6.46
C GLU A 127 4.85 7.47 5.97
N LEU A 128 5.96 6.87 5.52
CA LEU A 128 5.96 5.45 5.17
C LEU A 128 5.73 4.57 6.41
N ALA A 129 6.36 4.91 7.54
CA ALA A 129 6.17 4.17 8.79
C ALA A 129 4.72 4.26 9.28
N LYS A 130 4.08 5.43 9.19
CA LYS A 130 2.66 5.61 9.53
C LYS A 130 1.77 4.72 8.65
N SER A 131 2.04 4.70 7.35
CA SER A 131 1.28 3.87 6.39
C SER A 131 1.38 2.39 6.76
N ALA A 132 2.57 1.92 7.11
CA ALA A 132 2.78 0.54 7.52
C ALA A 132 2.03 0.22 8.82
N ALA A 133 2.09 1.10 9.81
CA ALA A 133 1.40 0.90 11.10
C ALA A 133 -0.12 0.79 10.93
N LEU A 134 -0.71 1.67 10.12
CA LEU A 134 -2.15 1.62 9.85
C LEU A 134 -2.54 0.35 9.12
N SER A 135 -1.72 -0.09 8.17
CA SER A 135 -1.99 -1.30 7.39
C SER A 135 -1.90 -2.56 8.24
N ILE A 136 -0.95 -2.63 9.18
CA ILE A 136 -0.89 -3.74 10.14
C ILE A 136 -2.17 -3.77 10.97
N LYS A 137 -2.64 -2.61 11.46
CA LYS A 137 -3.89 -2.50 12.21
C LYS A 137 -5.08 -3.00 11.38
N ALA A 138 -5.14 -2.61 10.11
CA ALA A 138 -6.21 -3.04 9.20
C ALA A 138 -6.23 -4.55 9.03
N VAL A 139 -5.08 -5.18 8.80
CA VAL A 139 -5.00 -6.64 8.64
C VAL A 139 -5.40 -7.34 9.92
N ARG A 140 -4.90 -6.89 11.07
CA ARG A 140 -5.26 -7.49 12.36
C ARG A 140 -6.75 -7.42 12.67
N SER A 141 -7.41 -6.33 12.26
CA SER A 141 -8.85 -6.19 12.48
C SER A 141 -9.68 -7.05 11.52
N HIS A 142 -9.10 -7.46 10.41
CA HIS A 142 -9.77 -8.28 9.40
C HIS A 142 -9.68 -9.78 9.72
N ILE A 143 -8.54 -10.22 10.23
CA ILE A 143 -8.33 -11.64 10.58
C ILE A 143 -8.81 -11.97 12.04
#